data_deaa2d6e7eb8a593f3f78e66a3ec5d2c
#
_entry.id   deaa2d6e7eb8a593f3f78e66a3ec5d2c
#
_cell.length_a   1.000
_cell.length_b   1.000
_cell.length_c   1.000
_cell.angle_alpha   90.00
_cell.angle_beta   90.00
_cell.angle_gamma   90.00
#
_symmetry.space_group_name_H-M   'P 1'
#
loop_
_entity.id
_entity.type
_entity.pdbx_description
1 polymer ?
#
loop_
_entity_poly.entity_id
_entity_poly.type
_entity_poly.pdbx_seq_one_letter_code
_entity_poly.pdbx_strand_id
1 'polypeptide(L)'
;MRKKVILVTGAAGEIGTALIEQLLKQGVTDILSLDIRPLPEPLQSKVIHTIGDICDRALLERLVSEYEIDIIYHLAALLSTRAEFTPEAAHRVNVEGTLGLLQIASDQSDWRGKPVLFIFPSSVAIYGLPDLSTKAQFPRLREWEWNYPRTMYGSNKLYCEMLGVYYSKYYRQLAVERPVMVDFRSVRFPGLISAFTVPSGGTSDYGPEMLHAAAQGKPYACFVRADTRIPFMAMADAITALLKLAAAPLEKLTRRVYNVTSFSLSAAEFRDWVLEAFPKAEITFAPDLRRQAIVDSWPEDMNDNDARRDWGWQPEYNLERSFREYLVPNITRRYQGK
;
A
#
# COMPACT_ATOMS: atom_id res chain seq x y z
N MET A 1 18.04 9.26 27.88
CA MET A 1 17.60 8.18 26.98
C MET A 1 16.79 8.82 25.87
N ARG A 2 16.96 8.39 24.60
CA ARG A 2 16.11 8.86 23.49
C ARG A 2 14.68 8.36 23.69
N LYS A 3 13.69 9.13 23.24
CA LYS A 3 12.28 8.72 23.29
C LYS A 3 12.05 7.63 22.26
N LYS A 4 11.40 6.53 22.66
CA LYS A 4 10.99 5.45 21.75
C LYS A 4 9.78 5.88 20.94
N VAL A 5 9.82 5.60 19.63
CA VAL A 5 8.74 6.00 18.72
C VAL A 5 8.50 4.95 17.63
N ILE A 6 7.29 5.00 17.08
CA ILE A 6 6.94 4.39 15.80
C ILE A 6 7.04 5.48 14.74
N LEU A 7 7.88 5.29 13.72
CA LEU A 7 7.99 6.21 12.59
C LEU A 7 6.98 5.83 11.50
N VAL A 8 6.16 6.78 11.08
CA VAL A 8 5.26 6.65 9.93
C VAL A 8 5.66 7.67 8.88
N THR A 9 6.19 7.23 7.75
CA THR A 9 6.49 8.10 6.59
C THR A 9 5.34 8.08 5.59
N GLY A 10 5.14 9.14 4.82
CA GLY A 10 3.93 9.28 4.00
C GLY A 10 2.68 9.43 4.87
N ALA A 11 2.86 10.01 6.05
CA ALA A 11 1.88 10.08 7.12
C ALA A 11 0.61 10.87 6.75
N ALA A 12 0.72 11.89 5.89
CA ALA A 12 -0.41 12.67 5.38
C ALA A 12 -1.08 12.04 4.15
N GLY A 13 -0.63 10.86 3.73
CA GLY A 13 -1.28 10.05 2.70
C GLY A 13 -2.50 9.31 3.25
N GLU A 14 -3.23 8.65 2.34
CA GLU A 14 -4.45 7.91 2.64
C GLU A 14 -4.22 6.77 3.66
N ILE A 15 -3.25 5.89 3.37
CA ILE A 15 -2.88 4.80 4.28
C ILE A 15 -2.29 5.37 5.57
N GLY A 16 -1.47 6.44 5.48
CA GLY A 16 -0.77 7.03 6.62
C GLY A 16 -1.72 7.59 7.66
N THR A 17 -2.71 8.39 7.24
CA THR A 17 -3.72 8.95 8.15
C THR A 17 -4.58 7.87 8.79
N ALA A 18 -5.04 6.89 8.00
CA ALA A 18 -5.85 5.79 8.50
C ALA A 18 -5.05 4.89 9.49
N LEU A 19 -3.77 4.64 9.22
CA LEU A 19 -2.90 3.88 10.11
C LEU A 19 -2.68 4.62 11.44
N ILE A 20 -2.37 5.93 11.40
CA ILE A 20 -2.17 6.75 12.60
C ILE A 20 -3.45 6.77 13.44
N GLU A 21 -4.61 6.97 12.84
CA GLU A 21 -5.89 6.91 13.55
C GLU A 21 -6.10 5.58 14.27
N GLN A 22 -5.77 4.47 13.59
CA GLN A 22 -5.95 3.14 14.16
C GLN A 22 -4.93 2.86 15.29
N LEU A 23 -3.68 3.29 15.15
CA LEU A 23 -2.66 3.21 16.20
C LEU A 23 -3.10 4.01 17.45
N LEU A 24 -3.60 5.23 17.26
CA LEU A 24 -4.13 6.05 18.35
C LEU A 24 -5.34 5.40 19.05
N LYS A 25 -6.26 4.76 18.30
CA LYS A 25 -7.38 3.99 18.88
C LYS A 25 -6.92 2.79 19.70
N GLN A 26 -5.76 2.22 19.37
CA GLN A 26 -5.12 1.14 20.13
C GLN A 26 -4.30 1.64 21.34
N GLY A 27 -4.30 2.96 21.61
CA GLY A 27 -3.59 3.57 22.73
C GLY A 27 -2.10 3.84 22.46
N VAL A 28 -1.64 3.72 21.23
CA VAL A 28 -0.26 4.05 20.83
C VAL A 28 -0.16 5.57 20.67
N THR A 29 0.64 6.23 21.51
CA THR A 29 0.79 7.69 21.50
C THR A 29 2.16 8.17 21.02
N ASP A 30 3.19 7.32 21.08
CA ASP A 30 4.56 7.66 20.68
C ASP A 30 4.77 7.43 19.19
N ILE A 31 4.05 8.22 18.38
CA ILE A 31 4.09 8.18 16.91
C ILE A 31 4.86 9.40 16.42
N LEU A 32 5.91 9.16 15.62
CA LEU A 32 6.63 10.17 14.86
C LEU A 32 6.15 10.12 13.41
N SER A 33 5.46 11.14 12.94
CA SER A 33 4.99 11.24 11.56
C SER A 33 5.93 12.08 10.72
N LEU A 34 6.22 11.62 9.50
CA LEU A 34 7.05 12.32 8.51
C LEU A 34 6.33 12.35 7.16
N ASP A 35 6.06 13.55 6.66
CA ASP A 35 5.50 13.78 5.32
C ASP A 35 5.95 15.15 4.80
N ILE A 36 5.93 15.34 3.49
CA ILE A 36 6.17 16.65 2.86
C ILE A 36 4.98 17.61 3.04
N ARG A 37 3.84 17.11 3.45
CA ARG A 37 2.60 17.86 3.72
C ARG A 37 2.24 17.76 5.21
N PRO A 38 1.55 18.76 5.76
CA PRO A 38 1.03 18.67 7.11
C PRO A 38 -0.03 17.55 7.23
N LEU A 39 -0.10 16.92 8.39
CA LEU A 39 -1.21 16.04 8.75
C LEU A 39 -2.52 16.86 8.85
N PRO A 40 -3.69 16.19 8.71
CA PRO A 40 -4.97 16.82 9.11
C PRO A 40 -4.96 17.30 10.57
N GLU A 41 -5.53 18.46 10.83
CA GLU A 41 -5.56 19.12 12.15
C GLU A 41 -5.88 18.19 13.33
N PRO A 42 -6.90 17.30 13.27
CA PRO A 42 -7.20 16.44 14.42
C PRO A 42 -6.07 15.46 14.79
N LEU A 43 -5.13 15.20 13.86
CA LEU A 43 -4.01 14.28 14.09
C LEU A 43 -2.72 15.01 14.51
N GLN A 44 -2.51 16.26 14.06
CA GLN A 44 -1.30 17.03 14.37
C GLN A 44 -1.04 17.13 15.88
N SER A 45 -2.08 17.40 16.66
CA SER A 45 -1.98 17.56 18.11
C SER A 45 -1.79 16.24 18.87
N LYS A 46 -1.93 15.09 18.22
CA LYS A 46 -1.91 13.76 18.86
C LYS A 46 -0.62 12.99 18.64
N VAL A 47 0.25 13.46 17.74
CA VAL A 47 1.49 12.80 17.37
C VAL A 47 2.65 13.79 17.30
N ILE A 48 3.88 13.28 17.32
CA ILE A 48 5.05 14.10 17.00
C ILE A 48 5.05 14.28 15.49
N HIS A 49 4.87 15.51 15.01
CA HIS A 49 4.71 15.79 13.59
C HIS A 49 5.95 16.49 13.02
N THR A 50 6.50 15.92 11.94
CA THR A 50 7.64 16.48 11.19
C THR A 50 7.25 16.65 9.73
N ILE A 51 7.42 17.87 9.19
CA ILE A 51 7.30 18.14 7.75
C ILE A 51 8.69 18.04 7.14
N GLY A 52 8.84 17.16 6.13
CA GLY A 52 10.12 16.97 5.44
C GLY A 52 10.10 15.86 4.40
N ASP A 53 11.14 15.84 3.58
CA ASP A 53 11.34 14.86 2.51
C ASP A 53 12.14 13.66 3.06
N ILE A 54 11.69 12.43 2.76
CA ILE A 54 12.42 11.20 3.10
C ILE A 54 13.77 11.08 2.37
N CYS A 55 13.98 11.86 1.32
CA CYS A 55 15.25 11.96 0.61
C CYS A 55 16.24 12.95 1.28
N ASP A 56 15.81 13.70 2.29
CA ASP A 56 16.68 14.58 3.06
C ASP A 56 17.43 13.80 4.14
N ARG A 57 18.66 13.44 3.81
CA ARG A 57 19.53 12.65 4.71
C ARG A 57 19.82 13.35 6.03
N ALA A 58 20.03 14.68 6.01
CA ALA A 58 20.32 15.44 7.22
C ALA A 58 19.11 15.44 8.17
N LEU A 59 17.90 15.56 7.62
CA LEU A 59 16.66 15.42 8.38
C LEU A 59 16.58 14.03 9.02
N LEU A 60 16.79 12.96 8.25
CA LEU A 60 16.72 11.59 8.74
C LEU A 60 17.77 11.33 9.84
N GLU A 61 19.00 11.79 9.67
CA GLU A 61 20.09 11.68 10.68
C GLU A 61 19.73 12.46 11.97
N ARG A 62 19.09 13.62 11.85
CA ARG A 62 18.58 14.36 13.01
C ARG A 62 17.52 13.55 13.75
N LEU A 63 16.53 12.99 13.04
CA LEU A 63 15.45 12.20 13.67
C LEU A 63 16.00 11.02 14.48
N VAL A 64 16.97 10.28 13.95
CA VAL A 64 17.58 9.17 14.68
C VAL A 64 18.51 9.60 15.80
N SER A 65 18.98 10.86 15.81
CA SER A 65 19.71 11.42 16.94
C SER A 65 18.77 11.76 18.11
N GLU A 66 17.53 12.15 17.83
CA GLU A 66 16.53 12.56 18.82
C GLU A 66 15.69 11.38 19.34
N TYR A 67 15.41 10.40 18.48
CA TYR A 67 14.47 9.31 18.75
C TYR A 67 15.11 7.92 18.64
N GLU A 68 14.60 6.97 19.43
CA GLU A 68 14.84 5.53 19.30
C GLU A 68 13.66 4.93 18.50
N ILE A 69 13.91 4.48 17.28
CA ILE A 69 12.86 3.98 16.39
C ILE A 69 12.71 2.47 16.59
N ASP A 70 11.54 2.02 17.02
CA ASP A 70 11.24 0.59 17.16
C ASP A 70 10.62 0.00 15.90
N ILE A 71 9.72 0.76 15.24
CA ILE A 71 8.98 0.35 14.05
C ILE A 71 9.00 1.47 13.03
N ILE A 72 9.19 1.13 11.76
CA ILE A 72 9.02 2.03 10.61
C ILE A 72 7.88 1.50 9.76
N TYR A 73 6.80 2.27 9.63
CA TYR A 73 5.80 2.08 8.57
C TYR A 73 6.16 3.02 7.42
N HIS A 74 6.78 2.46 6.39
CA HIS A 74 7.27 3.25 5.26
C HIS A 74 6.21 3.33 4.16
N LEU A 75 5.36 4.37 4.22
CA LEU A 75 4.22 4.58 3.32
C LEU A 75 4.48 5.67 2.26
N ALA A 76 5.55 6.46 2.42
CA ALA A 76 5.90 7.52 1.47
C ALA A 76 6.26 6.91 0.10
N ALA A 77 5.55 7.34 -0.94
CA ALA A 77 5.82 6.93 -2.32
C ALA A 77 5.16 7.88 -3.32
N LEU A 78 5.76 8.00 -4.52
CA LEU A 78 5.07 8.49 -5.71
C LEU A 78 4.32 7.32 -6.34
N LEU A 79 3.00 7.47 -6.50
CA LEU A 79 2.09 6.40 -6.94
C LEU A 79 2.13 6.20 -8.47
N SER A 80 1.49 5.13 -8.94
CA SER A 80 1.55 4.56 -10.29
C SER A 80 1.48 5.60 -11.43
N THR A 81 0.39 6.33 -11.54
CA THR A 81 0.20 7.29 -12.65
C THR A 81 1.22 8.43 -12.61
N ARG A 82 1.51 8.97 -11.41
CA ARG A 82 2.51 10.03 -11.27
C ARG A 82 3.92 9.53 -11.57
N ALA A 83 4.23 8.29 -11.21
CA ALA A 83 5.52 7.67 -11.50
C ALA A 83 5.78 7.50 -13.00
N GLU A 84 4.73 7.28 -13.81
CA GLU A 84 4.85 7.21 -15.27
C GLU A 84 5.11 8.57 -15.92
N PHE A 85 4.59 9.65 -15.32
CA PHE A 85 4.87 11.01 -15.82
C PHE A 85 6.22 11.58 -15.38
N THR A 86 6.76 11.11 -14.23
CA THR A 86 8.02 11.61 -13.66
C THR A 86 8.86 10.43 -13.12
N PRO A 87 9.38 9.54 -14.00
CA PRO A 87 10.01 8.29 -13.58
C PRO A 87 11.28 8.49 -12.76
N GLU A 88 12.09 9.51 -13.05
CA GLU A 88 13.30 9.82 -12.28
C GLU A 88 12.96 10.31 -10.86
N ALA A 89 11.95 11.17 -10.74
CA ALA A 89 11.48 11.62 -9.44
C ALA A 89 10.88 10.47 -8.63
N ALA A 90 10.15 9.55 -9.30
CA ALA A 90 9.63 8.36 -8.67
C ALA A 90 10.75 7.43 -8.17
N HIS A 91 11.79 7.21 -8.98
CA HIS A 91 12.95 6.45 -8.54
C HIS A 91 13.61 7.07 -7.31
N ARG A 92 13.87 8.37 -7.32
CA ARG A 92 14.49 9.07 -6.19
C ARG A 92 13.67 8.90 -4.91
N VAL A 93 12.36 9.14 -4.95
CA VAL A 93 11.52 9.03 -3.75
C VAL A 93 11.32 7.57 -3.35
N ASN A 94 10.94 6.71 -4.29
CA ASN A 94 10.54 5.35 -3.97
C ASN A 94 11.72 4.44 -3.64
N VAL A 95 12.86 4.63 -4.32
CA VAL A 95 14.04 3.76 -4.19
C VAL A 95 15.09 4.36 -3.26
N GLU A 96 15.59 5.57 -3.55
CA GLU A 96 16.64 6.19 -2.74
C GLU A 96 16.10 6.55 -1.34
N GLY A 97 14.86 7.03 -1.24
CA GLY A 97 14.19 7.27 0.05
C GLY A 97 14.05 6.00 0.87
N THR A 98 13.65 4.87 0.24
CA THR A 98 13.56 3.56 0.91
C THR A 98 14.97 3.08 1.36
N LEU A 99 15.99 3.24 0.50
CA LEU A 99 17.37 2.88 0.85
C LEU A 99 17.87 3.68 2.06
N GLY A 100 17.63 5.00 2.08
CA GLY A 100 18.00 5.86 3.21
C GLY A 100 17.33 5.41 4.52
N LEU A 101 16.06 5.05 4.49
CA LEU A 101 15.34 4.54 5.66
C LEU A 101 15.81 3.15 6.10
N LEU A 102 16.16 2.26 5.16
CA LEU A 102 16.76 0.95 5.51
C LEU A 102 18.14 1.10 6.14
N GLN A 103 18.96 2.06 5.68
CA GLN A 103 20.26 2.37 6.31
C GLN A 103 20.06 2.83 7.77
N ILE A 104 19.14 3.76 7.99
CA ILE A 104 18.79 4.21 9.34
C ILE A 104 18.28 3.06 10.21
N ALA A 105 17.39 2.22 9.67
CA ALA A 105 16.89 1.06 10.38
C ALA A 105 18.02 0.10 10.76
N SER A 106 19.01 -0.10 9.88
CA SER A 106 20.19 -0.92 10.15
C SER A 106 21.07 -0.31 11.26
N ASP A 107 21.38 0.99 11.15
CA ASP A 107 22.20 1.69 12.16
C ASP A 107 21.51 1.70 13.54
N GLN A 108 20.19 1.91 13.58
CA GLN A 108 19.41 1.83 14.81
C GLN A 108 19.36 0.39 15.37
N SER A 109 19.25 -0.62 14.51
CA SER A 109 19.26 -2.04 14.92
C SER A 109 20.58 -2.40 15.58
N ASP A 110 21.70 -2.00 14.97
CA ASP A 110 23.05 -2.23 15.48
C ASP A 110 23.26 -1.53 16.82
N TRP A 111 22.97 -0.23 16.88
CA TRP A 111 23.12 0.56 18.11
C TRP A 111 22.27 0.01 19.27
N ARG A 112 21.09 -0.53 19.00
CA ARG A 112 20.16 -1.06 20.01
C ARG A 112 20.43 -2.53 20.37
N GLY A 113 21.20 -3.25 19.56
CA GLY A 113 21.39 -4.70 19.68
C GLY A 113 20.12 -5.52 19.41
N LYS A 114 19.11 -4.92 18.74
CA LYS A 114 17.85 -5.60 18.37
C LYS A 114 17.29 -5.03 17.07
N PRO A 115 16.61 -5.86 16.24
CA PRO A 115 16.05 -5.42 14.97
C PRO A 115 15.07 -4.24 15.10
N VAL A 116 15.17 -3.30 14.18
CA VAL A 116 14.07 -2.38 13.87
C VAL A 116 13.10 -3.12 12.95
N LEU A 117 11.81 -3.08 13.27
CA LEU A 117 10.76 -3.62 12.40
C LEU A 117 10.47 -2.62 11.28
N PHE A 118 10.59 -3.06 10.02
CA PHE A 118 10.38 -2.25 8.83
C PHE A 118 9.22 -2.80 8.01
N ILE A 119 8.07 -2.12 8.04
CA ILE A 119 6.86 -2.49 7.30
C ILE A 119 6.78 -1.71 6.00
N PHE A 120 6.73 -2.43 4.87
CA PHE A 120 6.76 -1.87 3.54
C PHE A 120 5.54 -2.31 2.70
N PRO A 121 4.61 -1.40 2.38
CA PRO A 121 3.56 -1.67 1.40
C PRO A 121 4.12 -1.77 -0.02
N SER A 122 4.01 -2.95 -0.60
CA SER A 122 4.21 -3.20 -2.02
C SER A 122 2.86 -3.24 -2.74
N SER A 123 2.81 -3.72 -3.96
CA SER A 123 1.64 -3.57 -4.83
C SER A 123 1.49 -4.73 -5.81
N VAL A 124 0.27 -4.99 -6.25
CA VAL A 124 -0.04 -5.83 -7.42
C VAL A 124 0.69 -5.38 -8.70
N ALA A 125 1.10 -4.11 -8.77
CA ALA A 125 1.83 -3.54 -9.91
C ALA A 125 3.23 -4.16 -10.15
N ILE A 126 3.74 -4.99 -9.23
CA ILE A 126 5.00 -5.72 -9.42
C ILE A 126 4.85 -6.89 -10.39
N TYR A 127 3.64 -7.35 -10.62
CA TYR A 127 3.34 -8.41 -11.56
C TYR A 127 3.30 -7.89 -12.98
N GLY A 128 3.69 -8.74 -13.95
CA GLY A 128 3.68 -8.40 -15.38
C GLY A 128 3.47 -9.60 -16.25
N LEU A 129 2.21 -10.00 -16.41
CA LEU A 129 1.80 -11.05 -17.35
C LEU A 129 1.96 -10.55 -18.79
N PRO A 130 2.47 -11.38 -19.73
CA PRO A 130 2.77 -10.95 -21.11
C PRO A 130 1.52 -10.62 -21.91
N ASP A 131 0.43 -11.35 -21.70
CA ASP A 131 -0.81 -11.25 -22.47
C ASP A 131 -2.01 -11.82 -21.69
N LEU A 132 -3.22 -11.62 -22.25
CA LEU A 132 -4.48 -12.06 -21.64
C LEU A 132 -4.62 -13.60 -21.62
N SER A 133 -4.02 -14.30 -22.56
CA SER A 133 -4.02 -15.77 -22.58
C SER A 133 -3.25 -16.32 -21.38
N THR A 134 -2.08 -15.77 -21.11
CA THR A 134 -1.29 -16.11 -19.92
C THR A 134 -2.02 -15.71 -18.64
N LYS A 135 -2.67 -14.53 -18.62
CA LYS A 135 -3.48 -14.08 -17.47
C LYS A 135 -4.61 -15.08 -17.15
N ALA A 136 -5.31 -15.59 -18.16
CA ALA A 136 -6.35 -16.60 -17.99
C ALA A 136 -5.81 -17.95 -17.49
N GLN A 137 -4.58 -18.33 -17.85
CA GLN A 137 -3.93 -19.55 -17.38
C GLN A 137 -3.44 -19.45 -15.93
N PHE A 138 -3.09 -18.23 -15.48
CA PHE A 138 -2.56 -17.93 -14.14
C PHE A 138 -3.44 -16.90 -13.42
N PRO A 139 -4.72 -17.23 -13.12
CA PRO A 139 -5.66 -16.25 -12.58
C PRO A 139 -5.32 -15.78 -11.15
N ARG A 140 -4.58 -16.60 -10.38
CA ARG A 140 -4.15 -16.26 -9.02
C ARG A 140 -2.65 -16.48 -8.86
N LEU A 141 -1.90 -15.38 -8.78
CA LEU A 141 -0.44 -15.42 -8.70
C LEU A 141 0.07 -15.55 -7.26
N ARG A 142 1.10 -16.40 -7.11
CA ARG A 142 1.90 -16.48 -5.89
C ARG A 142 3.02 -15.43 -5.91
N GLU A 143 3.66 -15.20 -4.78
CA GLU A 143 4.67 -14.16 -4.58
C GLU A 143 5.91 -14.29 -5.48
N TRP A 144 6.22 -15.47 -5.99
CA TRP A 144 7.40 -15.72 -6.85
C TRP A 144 7.09 -15.84 -8.34
N GLU A 145 5.81 -15.72 -8.72
CA GLU A 145 5.36 -15.87 -10.11
C GLU A 145 5.28 -14.50 -10.78
N TRP A 146 5.66 -14.42 -12.04
CA TRP A 146 5.47 -13.26 -12.92
C TRP A 146 5.88 -11.89 -12.36
N ASN A 147 6.97 -11.83 -11.59
CA ASN A 147 7.55 -10.60 -11.05
C ASN A 147 8.30 -9.82 -12.17
N TYR A 148 7.58 -9.35 -13.17
CA TYR A 148 8.08 -8.61 -14.33
C TYR A 148 7.30 -7.31 -14.54
N PRO A 149 7.44 -6.31 -13.63
CA PRO A 149 6.65 -5.09 -13.67
C PRO A 149 6.78 -4.35 -14.99
N ARG A 150 5.67 -3.75 -15.45
CA ARG A 150 5.61 -2.97 -16.69
C ARG A 150 5.48 -1.47 -16.44
N THR A 151 5.62 -1.02 -15.20
CA THR A 151 5.56 0.39 -14.81
C THR A 151 6.77 0.75 -13.95
N MET A 152 7.14 2.03 -13.97
CA MET A 152 8.20 2.53 -13.07
C MET A 152 7.84 2.28 -11.60
N TYR A 153 6.58 2.51 -11.23
CA TYR A 153 6.10 2.23 -9.88
C TYR A 153 6.27 0.77 -9.48
N GLY A 154 5.83 -0.17 -10.32
CA GLY A 154 5.99 -1.60 -10.08
C GLY A 154 7.46 -2.02 -9.98
N SER A 155 8.32 -1.48 -10.87
CA SER A 155 9.77 -1.72 -10.86
C SER A 155 10.42 -1.21 -9.57
N ASN A 156 10.04 0.00 -9.12
CA ASN A 156 10.52 0.56 -7.86
C ASN A 156 10.08 -0.30 -6.67
N LYS A 157 8.80 -0.72 -6.62
CA LYS A 157 8.28 -1.56 -5.53
C LYS A 157 8.98 -2.91 -5.47
N LEU A 158 9.14 -3.60 -6.61
CA LEU A 158 9.85 -4.87 -6.66
C LEU A 158 11.31 -4.75 -6.21
N TYR A 159 12.03 -3.71 -6.68
CA TYR A 159 13.40 -3.47 -6.25
C TYR A 159 13.50 -3.24 -4.75
N CYS A 160 12.57 -2.46 -4.17
CA CYS A 160 12.53 -2.21 -2.72
C CYS A 160 12.21 -3.46 -1.90
N GLU A 161 11.35 -4.37 -2.41
CA GLU A 161 11.15 -5.69 -1.80
C GLU A 161 12.48 -6.47 -1.73
N MET A 162 13.21 -6.55 -2.85
CA MET A 162 14.50 -7.24 -2.92
C MET A 162 15.54 -6.59 -2.00
N LEU A 163 15.58 -5.26 -1.97
CA LEU A 163 16.45 -4.48 -1.10
C LEU A 163 16.16 -4.74 0.38
N GLY A 164 14.89 -4.73 0.78
CA GLY A 164 14.47 -5.05 2.13
C GLY A 164 14.82 -6.49 2.55
N VAL A 165 14.61 -7.46 1.63
CA VAL A 165 15.05 -8.85 1.86
C VAL A 165 16.58 -8.92 2.05
N TYR A 166 17.35 -8.17 1.24
CA TYR A 166 18.80 -8.10 1.40
C TYR A 166 19.19 -7.57 2.79
N TYR A 167 18.61 -6.46 3.25
CA TYR A 167 18.86 -5.88 4.58
C TYR A 167 18.44 -6.80 5.73
N SER A 168 17.44 -7.67 5.51
CA SER A 168 16.95 -8.58 6.54
C SER A 168 17.68 -9.92 6.62
N LYS A 169 18.43 -10.30 5.57
CA LYS A 169 19.03 -11.65 5.50
C LYS A 169 20.54 -11.65 5.15
N TYR A 170 20.98 -10.71 4.33
CA TYR A 170 22.28 -10.77 3.66
C TYR A 170 23.15 -9.53 3.87
N TYR A 171 22.64 -8.50 4.56
CA TYR A 171 23.35 -7.23 4.71
C TYR A 171 24.75 -7.42 5.29
N ARG A 172 25.74 -6.84 4.61
CA ARG A 172 27.18 -6.93 4.98
C ARG A 172 27.64 -8.37 5.28
N GLN A 173 27.19 -9.35 4.50
CA GLN A 173 27.51 -10.78 4.73
C GLN A 173 29.01 -11.12 4.67
N LEU A 174 29.87 -10.22 4.16
CA LEU A 174 31.33 -10.36 4.16
C LEU A 174 31.98 -9.59 5.31
N ALA A 175 31.27 -8.90 6.18
CA ALA A 175 31.81 -8.24 7.34
C ALA A 175 32.30 -9.27 8.39
N VAL A 176 33.36 -8.95 9.07
CA VAL A 176 33.91 -9.79 10.16
C VAL A 176 32.90 -9.96 11.29
N GLU A 177 32.28 -8.85 11.68
CA GLU A 177 31.17 -8.83 12.62
C GLU A 177 29.89 -8.53 11.84
N ARG A 178 28.89 -9.43 11.92
CA ARG A 178 27.61 -9.22 11.27
C ARG A 178 26.78 -8.23 12.07
N PRO A 179 26.24 -7.19 11.41
CA PRO A 179 25.34 -6.26 12.07
C PRO A 179 24.02 -6.93 12.46
N VAL A 180 23.30 -6.33 13.38
CA VAL A 180 21.92 -6.73 13.70
C VAL A 180 21.03 -6.44 12.49
N MET A 181 20.39 -7.48 11.95
CA MET A 181 19.59 -7.37 10.74
C MET A 181 18.29 -6.62 11.01
N VAL A 182 17.84 -5.87 10.01
CA VAL A 182 16.51 -5.25 10.02
C VAL A 182 15.43 -6.34 9.92
N ASP A 183 14.35 -6.25 10.68
CA ASP A 183 13.16 -7.09 10.48
C ASP A 183 12.28 -6.49 9.40
N PHE A 184 12.61 -6.75 8.13
CA PHE A 184 11.84 -6.27 6.98
C PHE A 184 10.65 -7.19 6.70
N ARG A 185 9.46 -6.58 6.54
CA ARG A 185 8.22 -7.27 6.18
C ARG A 185 7.42 -6.44 5.19
N SER A 186 6.90 -7.07 4.15
CA SER A 186 6.16 -6.41 3.08
C SER A 186 4.85 -7.10 2.78
N VAL A 187 3.83 -6.33 2.39
CA VAL A 187 2.58 -6.81 1.80
C VAL A 187 2.41 -6.23 0.41
N ARG A 188 2.00 -7.06 -0.55
CA ARG A 188 1.56 -6.62 -1.88
C ARG A 188 0.06 -6.37 -1.82
N PHE A 189 -0.33 -5.12 -1.90
CA PHE A 189 -1.73 -4.73 -1.93
C PHE A 189 -2.33 -4.86 -3.32
N PRO A 190 -3.60 -5.29 -3.42
CA PRO A 190 -4.43 -5.16 -4.61
C PRO A 190 -4.85 -3.70 -4.85
N GLY A 191 -5.83 -3.46 -5.72
CA GLY A 191 -6.51 -2.18 -5.82
C GLY A 191 -7.20 -1.82 -4.51
N LEU A 192 -6.69 -0.82 -3.79
CA LEU A 192 -7.28 -0.36 -2.54
C LEU A 192 -8.45 0.58 -2.82
N ILE A 193 -9.55 0.39 -2.10
CA ILE A 193 -10.73 1.25 -2.20
C ILE A 193 -11.03 1.86 -0.84
N SER A 194 -11.02 3.20 -0.78
CA SER A 194 -11.39 3.94 0.42
C SER A 194 -12.79 4.53 0.29
N ALA A 195 -13.52 4.52 1.40
CA ALA A 195 -14.78 5.23 1.54
C ALA A 195 -14.60 6.71 1.92
N PHE A 196 -13.40 7.09 2.39
CA PHE A 196 -13.14 8.40 2.99
C PHE A 196 -12.25 9.32 2.16
N THR A 197 -11.69 8.83 1.07
CA THR A 197 -10.89 9.62 0.14
C THR A 197 -11.50 9.62 -1.26
N VAL A 198 -11.21 10.65 -2.03
CA VAL A 198 -11.64 10.74 -3.43
C VAL A 198 -10.54 10.14 -4.31
N PRO A 199 -10.87 9.28 -5.30
CA PRO A 199 -9.89 8.75 -6.23
C PRO A 199 -9.08 9.87 -6.88
N SER A 200 -7.78 9.65 -7.07
CA SER A 200 -6.85 10.66 -7.60
C SER A 200 -6.30 10.33 -8.99
N GLY A 201 -6.91 9.38 -9.69
CA GLY A 201 -6.52 8.98 -11.05
C GLY A 201 -5.48 7.86 -11.07
N GLY A 202 -5.43 7.01 -10.07
CA GLY A 202 -4.61 5.80 -10.03
C GLY A 202 -4.99 4.80 -11.12
N THR A 203 -4.11 3.84 -11.40
CA THR A 203 -4.35 2.83 -12.47
C THR A 203 -5.54 1.93 -12.16
N SER A 204 -5.83 1.64 -10.89
CA SER A 204 -6.97 0.84 -10.43
C SER A 204 -8.21 1.67 -10.06
N ASP A 205 -8.15 2.99 -10.22
CA ASP A 205 -9.18 3.90 -9.69
C ASP A 205 -10.51 3.85 -10.44
N TYR A 206 -10.61 3.12 -11.56
CA TYR A 206 -11.86 2.99 -12.29
C TYR A 206 -13.03 2.49 -11.42
N GLY A 207 -12.78 1.59 -10.48
CA GLY A 207 -13.79 1.10 -9.55
C GLY A 207 -14.28 2.17 -8.57
N PRO A 208 -13.41 2.76 -7.73
CA PRO A 208 -13.81 3.85 -6.85
C PRO A 208 -14.35 5.08 -7.61
N GLU A 209 -13.83 5.40 -8.79
CA GLU A 209 -14.39 6.50 -9.63
C GLU A 209 -15.86 6.24 -10.03
N MET A 210 -16.23 4.99 -10.39
CA MET A 210 -17.64 4.62 -10.65
C MET A 210 -18.54 4.93 -9.45
N LEU A 211 -18.13 4.51 -8.24
CA LEU A 211 -18.88 4.73 -7.01
C LEU A 211 -19.07 6.23 -6.72
N HIS A 212 -17.98 7.00 -6.83
CA HIS A 212 -18.04 8.44 -6.56
C HIS A 212 -18.87 9.21 -7.59
N ALA A 213 -18.79 8.84 -8.87
CA ALA A 213 -19.62 9.44 -9.93
C ALA A 213 -21.09 9.11 -9.73
N ALA A 214 -21.41 7.85 -9.46
CA ALA A 214 -22.78 7.40 -9.19
C ALA A 214 -23.39 8.10 -7.98
N ALA A 215 -22.66 8.23 -6.88
CA ALA A 215 -23.12 8.92 -5.67
C ALA A 215 -23.33 10.43 -5.88
N GLN A 216 -22.66 11.02 -6.89
CA GLN A 216 -22.84 12.41 -7.31
C GLN A 216 -23.94 12.59 -8.38
N GLY A 217 -24.53 11.51 -8.89
CA GLY A 217 -25.45 11.56 -10.03
C GLY A 217 -24.78 12.01 -11.35
N LYS A 218 -23.47 11.77 -11.50
CA LYS A 218 -22.71 12.13 -12.70
C LYS A 218 -22.49 10.91 -13.59
N PRO A 219 -22.56 11.06 -14.93
CA PRO A 219 -22.18 9.99 -15.83
C PRO A 219 -20.69 9.68 -15.70
N TYR A 220 -20.32 8.40 -15.89
CA TYR A 220 -18.96 7.95 -15.85
C TYR A 220 -18.61 7.04 -17.04
N ALA A 221 -17.52 7.34 -17.72
CA ALA A 221 -16.96 6.52 -18.79
C ALA A 221 -15.74 5.75 -18.24
N CYS A 222 -15.93 4.48 -17.96
CA CYS A 222 -14.87 3.62 -17.42
C CYS A 222 -13.73 3.45 -18.44
N PHE A 223 -12.52 3.76 -18.03
CA PHE A 223 -11.34 3.75 -18.90
C PHE A 223 -10.71 2.37 -19.12
N VAL A 224 -11.35 1.31 -18.64
CA VAL A 224 -10.96 -0.07 -18.94
C VAL A 224 -12.12 -0.83 -19.60
N ARG A 225 -11.82 -1.96 -20.25
CA ARG A 225 -12.84 -2.84 -20.82
C ARG A 225 -13.73 -3.44 -19.73
N ALA A 226 -14.94 -3.80 -20.10
CA ALA A 226 -15.91 -4.42 -19.21
C ALA A 226 -15.43 -5.75 -18.59
N ASP A 227 -14.66 -6.53 -19.33
CA ASP A 227 -14.09 -7.81 -18.91
C ASP A 227 -12.82 -7.69 -18.08
N THR A 228 -12.25 -6.51 -17.93
CA THR A 228 -11.02 -6.27 -17.17
C THR A 228 -11.21 -6.64 -15.71
N ARG A 229 -10.50 -7.68 -15.26
CA ARG A 229 -10.55 -8.20 -13.89
C ARG A 229 -9.24 -7.95 -13.15
N ILE A 230 -9.33 -7.44 -11.93
CA ILE A 230 -8.21 -7.30 -10.99
C ILE A 230 -8.70 -7.55 -9.55
N PRO A 231 -7.78 -7.81 -8.60
CA PRO A 231 -8.12 -7.91 -7.19
C PRO A 231 -8.33 -6.55 -6.55
N PHE A 232 -9.20 -6.51 -5.54
CA PHE A 232 -9.53 -5.33 -4.73
C PHE A 232 -9.54 -5.64 -3.23
N MET A 233 -9.43 -4.58 -2.43
CA MET A 233 -9.52 -4.63 -0.97
C MET A 233 -10.01 -3.30 -0.41
N ALA A 234 -10.84 -3.34 0.63
CA ALA A 234 -11.21 -2.15 1.40
C ALA A 234 -10.00 -1.60 2.17
N MET A 235 -9.87 -0.27 2.25
CA MET A 235 -8.77 0.39 2.98
C MET A 235 -8.68 -0.06 4.46
N ALA A 236 -9.81 -0.33 5.11
CA ALA A 236 -9.83 -0.82 6.49
C ALA A 236 -9.08 -2.16 6.65
N ASP A 237 -9.22 -3.06 5.68
CA ASP A 237 -8.49 -4.33 5.65
C ASP A 237 -6.99 -4.13 5.36
N ALA A 238 -6.63 -3.14 4.54
CA ALA A 238 -5.23 -2.80 4.30
C ALA A 238 -4.51 -2.37 5.59
N ILE A 239 -5.16 -1.54 6.41
CA ILE A 239 -4.63 -1.14 7.72
C ILE A 239 -4.51 -2.35 8.66
N THR A 240 -5.53 -3.19 8.70
CA THR A 240 -5.52 -4.44 9.48
C THR A 240 -4.38 -5.36 9.05
N ALA A 241 -4.11 -5.49 7.74
CA ALA A 241 -3.00 -6.29 7.22
C ALA A 241 -1.64 -5.78 7.70
N LEU A 242 -1.39 -4.45 7.65
CA LEU A 242 -0.15 -3.85 8.14
C LEU A 242 0.06 -4.12 9.63
N LEU A 243 -0.97 -3.93 10.44
CA LEU A 243 -0.90 -4.12 11.88
C LEU A 243 -0.73 -5.59 12.26
N LYS A 244 -1.48 -6.52 11.64
CA LYS A 244 -1.33 -7.96 11.89
C LYS A 244 0.05 -8.47 11.47
N LEU A 245 0.56 -8.04 10.31
CA LEU A 245 1.90 -8.43 9.88
C LEU A 245 2.98 -7.87 10.82
N ALA A 246 2.81 -6.63 11.30
CA ALA A 246 3.73 -6.04 12.27
C ALA A 246 3.73 -6.81 13.60
N ALA A 247 2.58 -7.26 14.07
CA ALA A 247 2.44 -8.01 15.32
C ALA A 247 2.83 -9.50 15.21
N ALA A 248 2.99 -10.04 14.01
CA ALA A 248 3.29 -11.46 13.81
C ALA A 248 4.66 -11.83 14.39
N PRO A 249 4.79 -12.97 15.09
CA PRO A 249 6.10 -13.48 15.53
C PRO A 249 6.99 -13.79 14.34
N LEU A 250 8.25 -13.30 14.38
CA LEU A 250 9.20 -13.41 13.27
C LEU A 250 9.46 -14.86 12.85
N GLU A 251 9.52 -15.76 13.82
CA GLU A 251 9.76 -17.20 13.64
C GLU A 251 8.62 -17.93 12.92
N LYS A 252 7.41 -17.35 12.86
CA LYS A 252 6.28 -17.90 12.10
C LYS A 252 6.30 -17.46 10.64
N LEU A 253 7.06 -16.42 10.30
CA LEU A 253 7.10 -15.87 8.96
C LEU A 253 7.99 -16.71 8.03
N THR A 254 7.39 -17.46 7.12
CA THR A 254 8.13 -18.21 6.10
C THR A 254 8.67 -17.33 4.98
N ARG A 255 8.10 -16.11 4.83
CA ARG A 255 8.48 -15.11 3.82
C ARG A 255 8.74 -13.74 4.44
N ARG A 256 9.31 -12.85 3.64
CA ARG A 256 9.42 -11.41 3.96
C ARG A 256 8.43 -10.57 3.16
N VAL A 257 7.87 -11.12 2.10
CA VAL A 257 6.90 -10.47 1.22
C VAL A 257 5.69 -11.38 1.08
N TYR A 258 4.50 -10.84 1.29
CA TYR A 258 3.24 -11.58 1.27
C TYR A 258 2.23 -10.91 0.34
N ASN A 259 1.50 -11.70 -0.40
CA ASN A 259 0.27 -11.27 -1.05
C ASN A 259 -0.86 -11.15 -0.02
N VAL A 260 -1.72 -10.16 -0.19
CA VAL A 260 -2.99 -10.03 0.51
C VAL A 260 -4.08 -9.62 -0.47
N THR A 261 -5.26 -10.23 -0.37
CA THR A 261 -6.39 -9.93 -1.25
C THR A 261 -7.70 -10.07 -0.48
N SER A 262 -8.78 -9.46 -0.98
CA SER A 262 -10.12 -9.63 -0.42
C SER A 262 -11.09 -10.20 -1.45
N PHE A 263 -11.26 -9.54 -2.58
CA PHE A 263 -12.15 -9.98 -3.66
C PHE A 263 -11.60 -9.57 -5.03
N SER A 264 -12.05 -10.25 -6.08
CA SER A 264 -11.70 -9.96 -7.45
C SER A 264 -12.97 -9.74 -8.27
N LEU A 265 -13.01 -8.64 -9.03
CA LEU A 265 -14.15 -8.29 -9.88
C LEU A 265 -13.69 -7.87 -11.26
N SER A 266 -14.49 -8.19 -12.29
CA SER A 266 -14.42 -7.48 -13.56
C SER A 266 -15.01 -6.07 -13.43
N ALA A 267 -14.64 -5.19 -14.34
CA ALA A 267 -15.20 -3.83 -14.36
C ALA A 267 -16.72 -3.83 -14.57
N ALA A 268 -17.25 -4.81 -15.32
CA ALA A 268 -18.70 -5.00 -15.48
C ALA A 268 -19.37 -5.43 -14.16
N GLU A 269 -18.80 -6.43 -13.46
CA GLU A 269 -19.31 -6.84 -12.15
C GLU A 269 -19.25 -5.71 -11.13
N PHE A 270 -18.19 -4.90 -11.15
CA PHE A 270 -18.06 -3.73 -10.30
C PHE A 270 -19.17 -2.71 -10.60
N ARG A 271 -19.41 -2.42 -11.88
CA ARG A 271 -20.52 -1.57 -12.32
C ARG A 271 -21.86 -2.10 -11.82
N ASP A 272 -22.09 -3.41 -11.90
CA ASP A 272 -23.38 -4.00 -11.50
C ASP A 272 -23.64 -3.83 -10.00
N TRP A 273 -22.62 -3.96 -9.15
CA TRP A 273 -22.70 -3.60 -7.73
C TRP A 273 -22.98 -2.11 -7.49
N VAL A 274 -22.40 -1.24 -8.32
CA VAL A 274 -22.68 0.21 -8.24
C VAL A 274 -24.13 0.49 -8.66
N LEU A 275 -24.64 -0.15 -9.70
CA LEU A 275 -26.02 0.02 -10.17
C LEU A 275 -27.05 -0.54 -9.18
N GLU A 276 -26.73 -1.60 -8.43
CA GLU A 276 -27.59 -2.08 -7.33
C GLU A 276 -27.79 -0.98 -6.27
N ALA A 277 -26.73 -0.25 -5.92
CA ALA A 277 -26.78 0.82 -4.93
C ALA A 277 -27.32 2.15 -5.51
N PHE A 278 -27.04 2.44 -6.77
CA PHE A 278 -27.38 3.67 -7.48
C PHE A 278 -28.06 3.34 -8.83
N PRO A 279 -29.35 2.93 -8.84
CA PRO A 279 -30.02 2.43 -10.05
C PRO A 279 -30.13 3.43 -11.21
N LYS A 280 -29.95 4.73 -10.95
CA LYS A 280 -29.96 5.79 -11.95
C LYS A 280 -28.61 6.20 -12.47
N ALA A 281 -27.55 5.52 -12.04
CA ALA A 281 -26.19 5.87 -12.46
C ALA A 281 -25.98 5.52 -13.95
N GLU A 282 -25.33 6.42 -14.67
CA GLU A 282 -24.98 6.24 -16.08
C GLU A 282 -23.48 5.85 -16.17
N ILE A 283 -23.20 4.57 -16.38
CA ILE A 283 -21.83 4.04 -16.46
C ILE A 283 -21.65 3.34 -17.80
N THR A 284 -20.70 3.85 -18.59
CA THR A 284 -20.31 3.30 -19.89
C THR A 284 -18.85 2.84 -19.85
N PHE A 285 -18.40 2.13 -20.90
CA PHE A 285 -17.00 1.69 -21.05
C PHE A 285 -16.38 2.37 -22.26
N ALA A 286 -15.30 3.12 -22.03
CA ALA A 286 -14.51 3.81 -23.05
C ALA A 286 -13.01 3.59 -22.76
N PRO A 287 -12.46 2.41 -23.10
CA PRO A 287 -11.09 2.04 -22.70
C PRO A 287 -10.03 3.00 -23.23
N ASP A 288 -9.19 3.51 -22.32
CA ASP A 288 -7.92 4.14 -22.66
C ASP A 288 -6.89 3.03 -22.88
N LEU A 289 -6.44 2.84 -24.12
CA LEU A 289 -5.57 1.73 -24.48
C LEU A 289 -4.25 1.69 -23.71
N ARG A 290 -3.73 2.86 -23.28
CA ARG A 290 -2.47 2.94 -22.51
C ARG A 290 -2.69 2.44 -21.08
N ARG A 291 -3.75 2.91 -20.43
CA ARG A 291 -4.12 2.45 -19.07
C ARG A 291 -4.56 0.99 -19.08
N GLN A 292 -5.30 0.59 -20.11
CA GLN A 292 -5.74 -0.80 -20.32
C GLN A 292 -4.56 -1.77 -20.40
N ALA A 293 -3.52 -1.43 -21.16
CA ALA A 293 -2.35 -2.28 -21.31
C ALA A 293 -1.61 -2.53 -19.98
N ILE A 294 -1.61 -1.55 -19.08
CA ILE A 294 -1.03 -1.71 -17.73
C ILE A 294 -1.89 -2.70 -16.92
N VAL A 295 -3.21 -2.49 -16.86
CA VAL A 295 -4.12 -3.33 -16.07
C VAL A 295 -4.21 -4.75 -16.61
N ASP A 296 -4.11 -4.92 -17.93
CA ASP A 296 -4.06 -6.24 -18.57
C ASP A 296 -2.84 -7.07 -18.14
N SER A 297 -1.73 -6.43 -17.77
CA SER A 297 -0.54 -7.10 -17.26
C SER A 297 -0.62 -7.54 -15.78
N TRP A 298 -1.62 -7.11 -15.05
CA TRP A 298 -1.84 -7.51 -13.66
C TRP A 298 -2.65 -8.79 -13.56
N PRO A 299 -2.49 -9.60 -12.50
CA PRO A 299 -3.28 -10.82 -12.31
C PRO A 299 -4.77 -10.51 -12.09
N GLU A 300 -5.61 -11.49 -12.32
CA GLU A 300 -7.03 -11.42 -11.95
C GLU A 300 -7.21 -11.44 -10.42
N ASP A 301 -6.35 -12.18 -9.70
CA ASP A 301 -6.34 -12.26 -8.24
C ASP A 301 -4.93 -12.63 -7.75
N MET A 302 -4.71 -12.52 -6.45
CA MET A 302 -3.46 -12.89 -5.79
C MET A 302 -3.69 -14.05 -4.83
N ASN A 303 -2.73 -14.98 -4.77
CA ASN A 303 -2.76 -16.08 -3.82
C ASN A 303 -2.18 -15.61 -2.49
N ASP A 304 -3.01 -15.52 -1.46
CA ASP A 304 -2.67 -15.06 -0.12
C ASP A 304 -2.55 -16.20 0.92
N ASN A 305 -2.40 -17.44 0.46
CA ASN A 305 -2.36 -18.61 1.34
C ASN A 305 -1.20 -18.56 2.34
N ASP A 306 -0.05 -18.04 1.94
CA ASP A 306 1.11 -17.91 2.85
C ASP A 306 0.83 -16.88 3.96
N ALA A 307 0.17 -15.77 3.66
CA ALA A 307 -0.26 -14.79 4.64
C ALA A 307 -1.29 -15.38 5.63
N ARG A 308 -2.24 -16.14 5.11
CA ARG A 308 -3.26 -16.81 5.95
C ARG A 308 -2.64 -17.82 6.90
N ARG A 309 -1.69 -18.62 6.42
CA ARG A 309 -1.01 -19.66 7.21
C ARG A 309 -0.09 -19.06 8.27
N ASP A 310 0.75 -18.07 7.89
CA ASP A 310 1.89 -17.62 8.70
C ASP A 310 1.47 -16.61 9.78
N TRP A 311 0.52 -15.74 9.49
CA TRP A 311 0.09 -14.68 10.41
C TRP A 311 -1.42 -14.45 10.50
N GLY A 312 -2.21 -15.45 10.03
CA GLY A 312 -3.65 -15.46 10.22
C GLY A 312 -4.37 -14.33 9.45
N TRP A 313 -3.84 -13.98 8.26
CA TRP A 313 -4.52 -13.01 7.41
C TRP A 313 -5.92 -13.47 7.05
N GLN A 314 -6.87 -12.59 7.18
CA GLN A 314 -8.23 -12.76 6.72
C GLN A 314 -8.85 -11.39 6.54
N PRO A 315 -9.36 -11.04 5.35
CA PRO A 315 -10.08 -9.79 5.17
C PRO A 315 -11.38 -9.83 5.97
N GLU A 316 -11.71 -8.73 6.59
CA GLU A 316 -12.98 -8.54 7.27
C GLU A 316 -14.08 -8.15 6.29
N TYR A 317 -13.71 -7.34 5.30
CA TYR A 317 -14.60 -6.83 4.26
C TYR A 317 -14.50 -7.70 3.00
N ASN A 318 -15.30 -8.78 2.91
CA ASN A 318 -15.53 -9.47 1.64
C ASN A 318 -16.27 -8.54 0.67
N LEU A 319 -16.56 -8.99 -0.54
CA LEU A 319 -17.21 -8.19 -1.57
C LEU A 319 -18.52 -7.52 -1.07
N GLU A 320 -19.44 -8.32 -0.50
CA GLU A 320 -20.73 -7.83 -0.04
C GLU A 320 -20.59 -6.81 1.09
N ARG A 321 -19.81 -7.11 2.12
CA ARG A 321 -19.56 -6.20 3.23
C ARG A 321 -18.82 -4.93 2.79
N SER A 322 -17.87 -5.06 1.84
CA SER A 322 -17.18 -3.88 1.27
C SER A 322 -18.17 -2.90 0.66
N PHE A 323 -19.11 -3.37 -0.15
CA PHE A 323 -20.08 -2.50 -0.78
C PHE A 323 -21.16 -2.03 0.20
N ARG A 324 -21.83 -2.95 0.90
CA ARG A 324 -23.03 -2.63 1.69
C ARG A 324 -22.72 -1.95 3.03
N GLU A 325 -21.61 -2.29 3.69
CA GLU A 325 -21.31 -1.79 5.04
C GLU A 325 -20.28 -0.65 5.03
N TYR A 326 -19.35 -0.65 4.06
CA TYR A 326 -18.22 0.28 4.08
C TYR A 326 -18.29 1.34 2.98
N LEU A 327 -18.34 0.96 1.70
CA LEU A 327 -18.21 1.90 0.59
C LEU A 327 -19.50 2.74 0.37
N VAL A 328 -20.61 2.08 0.03
CA VAL A 328 -21.85 2.77 -0.35
C VAL A 328 -22.36 3.71 0.74
N PRO A 329 -22.49 3.30 2.04
CA PRO A 329 -23.02 4.20 3.06
C PRO A 329 -22.15 5.44 3.31
N ASN A 330 -20.83 5.27 3.32
CA ASN A 330 -19.90 6.36 3.63
C ASN A 330 -19.72 7.32 2.44
N ILE A 331 -19.64 6.79 1.21
CA ILE A 331 -19.54 7.61 -0.01
C ILE A 331 -20.85 8.38 -0.23
N THR A 332 -22.01 7.74 -0.03
CA THR A 332 -23.32 8.40 -0.10
C THR A 332 -23.42 9.57 0.89
N ARG A 333 -23.06 9.33 2.17
CA ARG A 333 -23.08 10.37 3.21
C ARG A 333 -22.20 11.56 2.85
N ARG A 334 -21.07 11.33 2.20
CA ARG A 334 -20.16 12.39 1.74
C ARG A 334 -20.82 13.37 0.78
N TYR A 335 -21.75 12.91 -0.05
CA TYR A 335 -22.39 13.74 -1.09
C TYR A 335 -23.83 14.17 -0.78
N GLN A 336 -24.49 13.56 0.20
CA GLN A 336 -25.82 13.96 0.65
C GLN A 336 -25.83 15.14 1.64
N GLY A 337 -24.69 15.48 2.23
CA GLY A 337 -24.52 16.58 3.19
C GLY A 337 -24.00 17.88 2.59
N LYS A 338 -24.12 18.05 1.26
CA LYS A 338 -23.71 19.27 0.55
C LYS A 338 -24.90 20.01 -0.03
#